data_e89c1a06e3e09e29f19d23b5b4e6a981
#
_entry.id   e89c1a06e3e09e29f19d23b5b4e6a981
#
_cell.length_a   1.000
_cell.length_b   1.000
_cell.length_c   1.000
_cell.angle_alpha   90.00
_cell.angle_beta   90.00
_cell.angle_gamma   90.00
#
_symmetry.space_group_name_H-M   'P 1'
#
loop_
_entity.id
_entity.type
_entity.pdbx_description
1 polymer ?
#
loop_
_entity_poly.entity_id
_entity_poly.type
_entity_poly.pdbx_seq_one_letter_code
_entity_poly.pdbx_strand_id
1 'polypeptide(L)'
;MIKKTKKELEFIQFVKDECKKYGVKCSLRNVNYVKLSGNIKCSGWFDETVPELVCSLNRKDWIEILAHEYSHLTQWVEGIDLWKKCMISMPKVDEWLGGKNIRNIEKYLNDSRDLELDNEKRAVKLIKKWELNVDTDHYIQKANAYVQFYNWMKQTRRWATPKNSPYRNERIISSMPKRFNMNYEVMGEKYQKLYKSEGI
;
A
#
# COMPACT_ATOMS: atom_id res chain seq x y z
N MET A 1 -3.20 4.34 24.09
CA MET A 1 -2.33 3.29 23.48
C MET A 1 -3.19 2.09 23.15
N ILE A 2 -3.14 1.57 21.91
CA ILE A 2 -3.91 0.40 21.50
C ILE A 2 -3.28 -0.83 22.15
N LYS A 3 -4.13 -1.62 22.86
CA LYS A 3 -3.69 -2.88 23.47
C LYS A 3 -3.49 -3.92 22.35
N LYS A 4 -2.34 -4.58 22.36
CA LYS A 4 -1.98 -5.60 21.38
C LYS A 4 -2.13 -6.99 21.98
N THR A 5 -2.62 -7.93 21.18
CA THR A 5 -2.72 -9.34 21.53
C THR A 5 -1.34 -10.01 21.55
N LYS A 6 -1.23 -11.21 22.11
CA LYS A 6 0.00 -12.00 22.12
C LYS A 6 0.49 -12.28 20.69
N LYS A 7 -0.40 -12.72 19.80
CA LYS A 7 -0.06 -12.97 18.38
C LYS A 7 0.45 -11.72 17.65
N GLU A 8 -0.16 -10.58 17.91
CA GLU A 8 0.29 -9.31 17.33
C GLU A 8 1.67 -8.90 17.82
N LEU A 9 1.98 -9.16 19.10
CA LEU A 9 3.34 -8.92 19.66
C LEU A 9 4.36 -9.89 19.06
N GLU A 10 4.00 -11.15 18.88
CA GLU A 10 4.85 -12.16 18.19
C GLU A 10 5.10 -11.77 16.73
N PHE A 11 4.08 -11.27 16.04
CA PHE A 11 4.24 -10.76 14.67
C PHE A 11 5.14 -9.52 14.61
N ILE A 12 5.00 -8.57 15.54
CA ILE A 12 5.92 -7.44 15.66
C ILE A 12 7.36 -7.92 15.85
N GLN A 13 7.57 -8.91 16.73
CA GLN A 13 8.93 -9.44 16.97
C GLN A 13 9.48 -10.11 15.73
N PHE A 14 8.67 -10.92 15.03
CA PHE A 14 9.03 -11.53 13.76
C PHE A 14 9.48 -10.49 12.72
N VAL A 15 8.71 -9.40 12.53
CA VAL A 15 9.07 -8.33 11.59
C VAL A 15 10.40 -7.68 11.96
N LYS A 16 10.65 -7.44 13.26
CA LYS A 16 11.92 -6.88 13.75
C LYS A 16 13.11 -7.81 13.45
N ASP A 17 12.92 -9.11 13.67
CA ASP A 17 13.97 -10.11 13.46
C ASP A 17 14.30 -10.26 11.97
N GLU A 18 13.29 -10.26 11.10
CA GLU A 18 13.48 -10.26 9.66
C GLU A 18 14.16 -8.96 9.17
N CYS A 19 13.75 -7.80 9.66
CA CYS A 19 14.44 -6.54 9.35
C CYS A 19 15.92 -6.62 9.75
N LYS A 20 16.22 -7.10 10.97
CA LYS A 20 17.61 -7.26 11.45
C LYS A 20 18.40 -8.21 10.55
N LYS A 21 17.81 -9.33 10.16
CA LYS A 21 18.43 -10.35 9.29
C LYS A 21 18.88 -9.75 7.95
N TYR A 22 18.11 -8.83 7.39
CA TYR A 22 18.39 -8.21 6.10
C TYR A 22 19.05 -6.82 6.22
N GLY A 23 19.51 -6.42 7.42
CA GLY A 23 20.17 -5.14 7.63
C GLY A 23 19.24 -3.93 7.51
N VAL A 24 17.93 -4.13 7.66
CA VAL A 24 16.92 -3.08 7.59
C VAL A 24 16.65 -2.52 8.97
N LYS A 25 16.70 -1.20 9.11
CA LYS A 25 16.31 -0.52 10.35
C LYS A 25 14.80 -0.61 10.51
N CYS A 26 14.32 -1.10 11.66
CA CYS A 26 12.91 -1.24 11.96
C CYS A 26 12.47 -0.19 12.99
N SER A 27 11.65 0.78 12.55
CA SER A 27 11.17 1.92 13.35
C SER A 27 9.67 1.85 13.59
N LEU A 28 9.24 1.04 14.57
CA LEU A 28 7.84 0.92 14.96
C LEU A 28 7.51 1.95 16.04
N ARG A 29 6.70 2.96 15.68
CA ARG A 29 6.45 4.14 16.52
C ARG A 29 5.04 4.16 17.08
N ASN A 30 4.91 4.43 18.37
CA ASN A 30 3.61 4.53 19.05
C ASN A 30 2.96 5.91 18.83
N VAL A 31 2.70 6.23 17.57
CA VAL A 31 2.09 7.48 17.09
C VAL A 31 0.98 7.17 16.10
N ASN A 32 0.11 8.16 15.80
CA ASN A 32 -0.98 7.98 14.82
C ASN A 32 -0.52 8.11 13.37
N TYR A 33 0.60 8.77 13.12
CA TYR A 33 1.23 8.90 11.81
C TYR A 33 2.73 9.11 11.96
N VAL A 34 3.45 8.76 10.93
CA VAL A 34 4.88 9.01 10.77
C VAL A 34 5.09 10.07 9.68
N LYS A 35 6.30 10.57 9.50
CA LYS A 35 6.59 11.62 8.54
C LYS A 35 7.69 11.16 7.59
N LEU A 36 7.41 11.26 6.29
CA LEU A 36 8.42 11.21 5.24
C LEU A 36 9.21 12.52 5.16
N SER A 37 10.24 12.56 4.31
CA SER A 37 10.91 13.79 3.91
C SER A 37 9.88 14.83 3.46
N GLY A 38 10.10 16.10 3.73
CA GLY A 38 9.14 17.17 3.42
C GLY A 38 7.92 17.25 4.34
N ASN A 39 7.97 16.60 5.53
CA ASN A 39 6.87 16.61 6.51
C ASN A 39 5.55 15.95 6.03
N ILE A 40 5.58 15.14 4.99
CA ILE A 40 4.40 14.42 4.49
C ILE A 40 4.00 13.36 5.53
N LYS A 41 2.77 13.45 6.04
CA LYS A 41 2.23 12.49 7.00
C LYS A 41 1.77 11.23 6.27
N CYS A 42 2.24 10.07 6.74
CA CYS A 42 1.81 8.76 6.26
C CYS A 42 1.64 7.78 7.41
N SER A 43 1.20 6.58 7.10
CA SER A 43 0.96 5.52 8.10
C SER A 43 2.19 4.66 8.33
N GLY A 44 2.98 4.44 7.28
CA GLY A 44 4.21 3.67 7.26
C GLY A 44 4.89 3.84 5.91
N TRP A 45 6.09 3.28 5.77
CA TRP A 45 6.81 3.10 4.51
C TRP A 45 7.92 2.06 4.67
N PHE A 46 8.31 1.48 3.55
CA PHE A 46 9.59 0.78 3.38
C PHE A 46 10.43 1.51 2.34
N ASP A 47 11.69 1.80 2.66
CA ASP A 47 12.65 2.46 1.78
C ASP A 47 13.91 1.60 1.66
N GLU A 48 14.28 1.23 0.41
CA GLU A 48 15.49 0.44 0.14
C GLU A 48 16.76 1.29 0.06
N THR A 49 16.62 2.59 -0.25
CA THR A 49 17.78 3.49 -0.45
C THR A 49 18.47 3.82 0.87
N VAL A 50 17.68 3.90 1.94
CA VAL A 50 18.12 3.94 3.34
C VAL A 50 17.38 2.80 4.03
N PRO A 51 17.86 1.54 3.98
CA PRO A 51 17.05 0.38 4.32
C PRO A 51 16.34 0.54 5.67
N GLU A 52 15.10 1.01 5.62
CA GLU A 52 14.28 1.29 6.80
C GLU A 52 12.81 0.92 6.56
N LEU A 53 12.23 0.19 7.50
CA LEU A 53 10.80 -0.05 7.61
C LEU A 53 10.26 0.79 8.76
N VAL A 54 9.29 1.65 8.48
CA VAL A 54 8.67 2.52 9.48
C VAL A 54 7.17 2.28 9.52
N CYS A 55 6.59 2.16 10.71
CA CYS A 55 5.15 2.01 10.88
C CYS A 55 4.64 2.72 12.13
N SER A 56 3.48 3.36 12.03
CA SER A 56 2.75 3.96 13.15
C SER A 56 1.85 2.91 13.82
N LEU A 57 2.05 2.66 15.12
CA LEU A 57 1.38 1.59 15.87
C LEU A 57 0.19 2.05 16.72
N ASN A 58 -0.13 3.34 16.76
CA ASN A 58 -1.26 3.87 17.53
C ASN A 58 -2.48 4.20 16.65
N ARG A 59 -2.73 3.37 15.63
CA ARG A 59 -3.84 3.44 14.67
C ARG A 59 -4.65 2.16 14.73
N LYS A 60 -5.95 2.22 14.45
CA LYS A 60 -6.80 1.02 14.41
C LYS A 60 -6.35 0.01 13.36
N ASP A 61 -5.86 0.51 12.23
CA ASP A 61 -5.38 -0.24 11.05
C ASP A 61 -3.87 -0.54 11.08
N TRP A 62 -3.19 -0.37 12.22
CA TRP A 62 -1.73 -0.48 12.33
C TRP A 62 -1.18 -1.84 11.88
N ILE A 63 -1.92 -2.92 12.14
CA ILE A 63 -1.49 -4.28 11.82
C ILE A 63 -1.56 -4.54 10.30
N GLU A 64 -2.58 -3.98 9.63
CA GLU A 64 -2.72 -4.01 8.18
C GLU A 64 -1.54 -3.27 7.52
N ILE A 65 -1.21 -2.09 8.04
CA ILE A 65 -0.09 -1.29 7.55
C ILE A 65 1.23 -2.01 7.76
N LEU A 66 1.47 -2.58 8.94
CA LEU A 66 2.71 -3.32 9.20
C LEU A 66 2.85 -4.53 8.29
N ALA A 67 1.75 -5.26 8.00
CA ALA A 67 1.76 -6.36 7.05
C ALA A 67 2.06 -5.88 5.63
N HIS A 68 1.52 -4.73 5.22
CA HIS A 68 1.76 -4.09 3.92
C HIS A 68 3.24 -3.69 3.77
N GLU A 69 3.79 -2.93 4.72
CA GLU A 69 5.19 -2.45 4.63
C GLU A 69 6.20 -3.61 4.71
N TYR A 70 5.93 -4.62 5.54
CA TYR A 70 6.75 -5.82 5.57
C TYR A 70 6.67 -6.62 4.25
N SER A 71 5.55 -6.61 3.57
CA SER A 71 5.41 -7.24 2.26
C SER A 71 6.29 -6.57 1.21
N HIS A 72 6.43 -5.24 1.23
CA HIS A 72 7.40 -4.52 0.40
C HIS A 72 8.85 -4.93 0.69
N LEU A 73 9.20 -5.10 1.98
CA LEU A 73 10.52 -5.64 2.35
C LEU A 73 10.74 -7.03 1.71
N THR A 74 9.73 -7.91 1.71
CA THR A 74 9.88 -9.23 1.09
C THR A 74 10.06 -9.15 -0.43
N GLN A 75 9.36 -8.25 -1.11
CA GLN A 75 9.53 -8.01 -2.55
C GLN A 75 10.95 -7.55 -2.88
N TRP A 76 11.50 -6.64 -2.07
CA TRP A 76 12.88 -6.16 -2.22
C TRP A 76 13.90 -7.27 -1.98
N VAL A 77 13.79 -8.00 -0.87
CA VAL A 77 14.72 -9.09 -0.50
C VAL A 77 14.71 -10.20 -1.55
N GLU A 78 13.56 -10.57 -2.08
CA GLU A 78 13.42 -11.56 -3.14
C GLU A 78 13.94 -11.04 -4.50
N GLY A 79 14.12 -9.73 -4.63
CA GLY A 79 14.62 -9.09 -5.85
C GLY A 79 13.73 -9.30 -7.06
N ILE A 80 12.40 -9.34 -6.85
CA ILE A 80 11.43 -9.61 -7.90
C ILE A 80 11.49 -8.55 -9.02
N ASP A 81 11.18 -8.95 -10.24
CA ASP A 81 11.23 -8.05 -11.39
C ASP A 81 10.27 -6.86 -11.27
N LEU A 82 9.11 -7.05 -10.62
CA LEU A 82 8.18 -5.94 -10.34
C LEU A 82 8.82 -4.87 -9.48
N TRP A 83 9.59 -5.25 -8.44
CA TRP A 83 10.32 -4.30 -7.60
C TRP A 83 11.30 -3.47 -8.42
N LYS A 84 12.16 -4.13 -9.19
CA LYS A 84 13.17 -3.47 -10.05
C LYS A 84 12.54 -2.50 -11.07
N LYS A 85 11.41 -2.91 -11.69
CA LYS A 85 10.66 -2.05 -12.61
C LYS A 85 10.07 -0.85 -11.90
N CYS A 86 9.50 -1.04 -10.71
CA CYS A 86 8.84 0.00 -9.95
C CYS A 86 9.83 1.06 -9.46
N MET A 87 11.07 0.68 -9.11
CA MET A 87 12.12 1.64 -8.72
C MET A 87 12.48 2.62 -9.85
N ILE A 88 12.30 2.21 -11.10
CA ILE A 88 12.44 3.10 -12.26
C ILE A 88 11.15 3.88 -12.51
N SER A 89 10.01 3.26 -12.26
CA SER A 89 8.69 3.78 -12.63
C SER A 89 8.16 4.83 -11.65
N MET A 90 8.33 4.64 -10.33
CA MET A 90 7.82 5.57 -9.32
C MET A 90 8.36 7.00 -9.49
N PRO A 91 9.67 7.26 -9.66
CA PRO A 91 10.15 8.62 -9.92
C PRO A 91 9.52 9.27 -11.17
N LYS A 92 9.20 8.46 -12.20
CA LYS A 92 8.51 8.96 -13.41
C LYS A 92 7.06 9.30 -13.16
N VAL A 93 6.39 8.53 -12.32
CA VAL A 93 5.02 8.85 -11.87
C VAL A 93 5.01 10.13 -11.05
N ASP A 94 5.97 10.32 -10.14
CA ASP A 94 6.09 11.54 -9.32
C ASP A 94 6.36 12.78 -10.18
N GLU A 95 7.30 12.69 -11.14
CA GLU A 95 7.56 13.75 -12.10
C GLU A 95 6.31 14.11 -12.92
N TRP A 96 5.54 13.10 -13.33
CA TRP A 96 4.32 13.30 -14.09
C TRP A 96 3.23 13.95 -13.22
N LEU A 97 3.02 13.50 -11.98
CA LEU A 97 2.11 14.13 -11.03
C LEU A 97 2.51 15.58 -10.73
N GLY A 98 3.81 15.86 -10.70
CA GLY A 98 4.40 17.21 -10.57
C GLY A 98 4.25 18.08 -11.82
N GLY A 99 3.57 17.63 -12.88
CA GLY A 99 3.24 18.43 -14.06
C GLY A 99 4.11 18.18 -15.29
N LYS A 100 5.19 17.38 -15.21
CA LYS A 100 6.05 17.07 -16.37
C LYS A 100 5.33 16.13 -17.35
N ASN A 101 5.58 16.30 -18.64
CA ASN A 101 5.15 15.35 -19.66
C ASN A 101 6.14 14.16 -19.69
N ILE A 102 5.62 12.98 -19.35
CA ILE A 102 6.40 11.75 -19.32
C ILE A 102 5.90 10.82 -20.42
N ARG A 103 6.80 10.48 -21.36
CA ARG A 103 6.51 9.49 -22.39
C ARG A 103 6.26 8.12 -21.75
N ASN A 104 5.25 7.39 -22.24
CA ASN A 104 4.89 6.06 -21.76
C ASN A 104 4.46 6.02 -20.28
N ILE A 105 3.83 7.08 -19.76
CA ILE A 105 3.37 7.17 -18.36
C ILE A 105 2.48 5.97 -17.98
N GLU A 106 1.70 5.46 -18.93
CA GLU A 106 0.88 4.27 -18.72
C GLU A 106 1.68 3.07 -18.22
N LYS A 107 2.83 2.80 -18.85
CA LYS A 107 3.71 1.72 -18.44
C LYS A 107 4.16 1.91 -17.00
N TYR A 108 4.57 3.11 -16.61
CA TYR A 108 5.05 3.40 -15.26
C TYR A 108 3.96 3.30 -14.20
N LEU A 109 2.73 3.74 -14.52
CA LEU A 109 1.56 3.54 -13.66
C LEU A 109 1.20 2.06 -13.51
N ASN A 110 1.29 1.29 -14.60
CA ASN A 110 1.04 -0.15 -14.58
C ASN A 110 2.10 -0.89 -13.75
N ASP A 111 3.38 -0.59 -13.92
CA ASP A 111 4.46 -1.19 -13.12
C ASP A 111 4.23 -0.95 -11.62
N SER A 112 3.85 0.29 -11.24
CA SER A 112 3.55 0.65 -9.84
C SER A 112 2.30 -0.07 -9.33
N ARG A 113 1.22 -0.10 -10.12
CA ARG A 113 -0.02 -0.82 -9.79
C ARG A 113 0.24 -2.32 -9.56
N ASP A 114 1.02 -2.93 -10.43
CA ASP A 114 1.26 -4.37 -10.38
C ASP A 114 2.13 -4.75 -9.18
N LEU A 115 3.09 -3.89 -8.80
CA LEU A 115 3.85 -4.05 -7.57
C LEU A 115 2.93 -4.01 -6.35
N GLU A 116 2.05 -3.01 -6.29
CA GLU A 116 1.10 -2.88 -5.18
C GLU A 116 0.13 -4.07 -5.12
N LEU A 117 -0.35 -4.55 -6.27
CA LEU A 117 -1.22 -5.73 -6.31
C LEU A 117 -0.52 -6.99 -5.78
N ASP A 118 0.75 -7.21 -6.13
CA ASP A 118 1.55 -8.30 -5.57
C ASP A 118 1.76 -8.10 -4.07
N ASN A 119 2.07 -6.88 -3.65
CA ASN A 119 2.25 -6.52 -2.24
C ASN A 119 1.00 -6.83 -1.40
N GLU A 120 -0.17 -6.40 -1.85
CA GLU A 120 -1.44 -6.65 -1.15
C GLU A 120 -1.79 -8.14 -1.06
N LYS A 121 -1.49 -8.91 -2.13
CA LYS A 121 -1.64 -10.37 -2.10
C LYS A 121 -0.70 -11.03 -1.08
N ARG A 122 0.53 -10.53 -0.93
CA ARG A 122 1.50 -10.98 0.09
C ARG A 122 1.00 -10.63 1.49
N ALA A 123 0.54 -9.40 1.69
CA ALA A 123 0.00 -8.96 2.97
C ALA A 123 -1.19 -9.82 3.43
N VAL A 124 -2.10 -10.17 2.52
CA VAL A 124 -3.21 -11.10 2.83
C VAL A 124 -2.72 -12.50 3.22
N LYS A 125 -1.72 -13.04 2.51
CA LYS A 125 -1.12 -14.34 2.89
C LYS A 125 -0.49 -14.28 4.27
N LEU A 126 0.19 -13.19 4.59
CA LEU A 126 0.84 -12.95 5.87
C LEU A 126 -0.19 -12.84 7.00
N ILE A 127 -1.24 -12.02 6.81
CA ILE A 127 -2.34 -11.86 7.75
C ILE A 127 -2.96 -13.23 8.10
N LYS A 128 -3.24 -14.05 7.08
CA LYS A 128 -3.80 -15.40 7.27
C LYS A 128 -2.82 -16.34 7.96
N LYS A 129 -1.55 -16.35 7.54
CA LYS A 129 -0.50 -17.21 8.13
C LYS A 129 -0.34 -16.96 9.62
N TRP A 130 -0.39 -15.69 10.04
CA TRP A 130 -0.22 -15.28 11.43
C TRP A 130 -1.54 -15.22 12.21
N GLU A 131 -2.65 -15.50 11.55
CA GLU A 131 -4.01 -15.39 12.13
C GLU A 131 -4.21 -14.04 12.85
N LEU A 132 -3.76 -12.96 12.18
CA LEU A 132 -3.88 -11.63 12.72
C LEU A 132 -5.35 -11.20 12.78
N ASN A 133 -5.71 -10.40 13.77
CA ASN A 133 -7.08 -9.92 13.96
C ASN A 133 -7.42 -8.83 12.93
N VAL A 134 -7.58 -9.24 11.67
CA VAL A 134 -7.93 -8.40 10.53
C VAL A 134 -9.10 -9.04 9.79
N ASP A 135 -10.14 -8.26 9.50
CA ASP A 135 -11.16 -8.67 8.55
C ASP A 135 -10.55 -8.73 7.15
N THR A 136 -10.19 -9.95 6.75
CA THR A 136 -9.48 -10.21 5.48
C THR A 136 -10.34 -9.83 4.26
N ASP A 137 -11.66 -9.99 4.33
CA ASP A 137 -12.56 -9.62 3.24
C ASP A 137 -12.58 -8.11 3.05
N HIS A 138 -12.72 -7.36 4.14
CA HIS A 138 -12.67 -5.91 4.13
C HIS A 138 -11.28 -5.38 3.71
N TYR A 139 -10.20 -6.02 4.17
CA TYR A 139 -8.84 -5.68 3.73
C TYR A 139 -8.67 -5.84 2.22
N ILE A 140 -9.14 -6.96 1.63
CA ILE A 140 -9.08 -7.19 0.18
C ILE A 140 -9.91 -6.14 -0.58
N GLN A 141 -11.06 -5.73 -0.05
CA GLN A 141 -11.86 -4.67 -0.65
C GLN A 141 -11.11 -3.32 -0.64
N LYS A 142 -10.45 -2.97 0.46
CA LYS A 142 -9.57 -1.78 0.54
C LYS A 142 -8.42 -1.85 -0.46
N ALA A 143 -7.75 -2.99 -0.53
CA ALA A 143 -6.66 -3.25 -1.47
C ALA A 143 -7.12 -3.11 -2.92
N ASN A 144 -8.28 -3.68 -3.28
CA ASN A 144 -8.87 -3.53 -4.59
C ASN A 144 -9.16 -2.05 -4.94
N ALA A 145 -9.71 -1.30 -3.98
CA ALA A 145 -9.92 0.13 -4.17
C ALA A 145 -8.60 0.89 -4.37
N TYR A 146 -7.57 0.56 -3.62
CA TYR A 146 -6.25 1.17 -3.74
C TYR A 146 -5.59 0.86 -5.09
N VAL A 147 -5.55 -0.41 -5.48
CA VAL A 147 -4.92 -0.84 -6.75
C VAL A 147 -5.66 -0.26 -7.97
N GLN A 148 -6.99 -0.22 -7.95
CA GLN A 148 -7.77 0.42 -9.03
C GLN A 148 -7.56 1.95 -9.09
N PHE A 149 -7.11 2.57 -8.01
CA PHE A 149 -6.84 3.99 -8.00
C PHE A 149 -5.72 4.39 -8.99
N TYR A 150 -4.77 3.52 -9.29
CA TYR A 150 -3.75 3.78 -10.32
C TYR A 150 -4.38 3.99 -11.71
N ASN A 151 -5.44 3.24 -12.04
CA ASN A 151 -6.19 3.45 -13.28
C ASN A 151 -6.98 4.78 -13.26
N TRP A 152 -7.50 5.17 -12.10
CA TRP A 152 -8.18 6.46 -11.93
C TRP A 152 -7.20 7.62 -11.99
N MET A 153 -6.05 7.49 -11.39
CA MET A 153 -4.95 8.46 -11.42
C MET A 153 -4.50 8.75 -12.86
N LYS A 154 -4.47 7.72 -13.73
CA LYS A 154 -4.17 7.88 -15.16
C LYS A 154 -5.14 8.85 -15.84
N GLN A 155 -6.42 8.83 -15.45
CA GLN A 155 -7.45 9.70 -16.04
C GLN A 155 -7.45 11.11 -15.44
N THR A 156 -7.16 11.21 -14.14
CA THR A 156 -7.30 12.46 -13.39
C THR A 156 -6.00 13.22 -13.16
N ARG A 157 -4.86 12.54 -13.32
CA ARG A 157 -3.52 13.03 -13.00
C ARG A 157 -3.44 13.63 -11.59
N ARG A 158 -4.03 12.94 -10.62
CA ARG A 158 -4.06 13.39 -9.22
C ARG A 158 -3.77 12.23 -8.29
N TRP A 159 -2.97 12.50 -7.27
CA TRP A 159 -2.84 11.58 -6.14
C TRP A 159 -4.00 11.76 -5.16
N ALA A 160 -4.34 10.70 -4.44
CA ALA A 160 -5.35 10.77 -3.40
C ALA A 160 -4.92 11.67 -2.24
N THR A 161 -5.85 12.45 -1.71
CA THR A 161 -5.67 13.18 -0.46
C THR A 161 -6.25 12.38 0.71
N PRO A 162 -5.92 12.71 1.96
CA PRO A 162 -6.54 12.06 3.12
C PRO A 162 -8.08 12.12 3.15
N LYS A 163 -8.67 13.11 2.49
CA LYS A 163 -10.13 13.26 2.39
C LYS A 163 -10.73 12.47 1.23
N ASN A 164 -9.97 12.28 0.14
CA ASN A 164 -10.44 11.69 -1.12
C ASN A 164 -9.72 10.36 -1.42
N SER A 165 -9.30 9.62 -0.40
CA SER A 165 -8.66 8.32 -0.62
C SER A 165 -9.70 7.24 -0.86
N PRO A 166 -9.69 6.51 -2.00
CA PRO A 166 -10.67 5.47 -2.28
C PRO A 166 -10.62 4.34 -1.24
N TYR A 167 -9.44 4.00 -0.75
CA TYR A 167 -9.20 3.01 0.30
C TYR A 167 -9.55 3.48 1.72
N ARG A 168 -10.20 4.64 1.87
CA ARG A 168 -10.79 5.18 3.12
C ARG A 168 -12.25 5.55 2.95
N ASN A 169 -12.81 5.39 1.77
CA ASN A 169 -14.21 5.66 1.46
C ASN A 169 -14.98 4.34 1.53
N GLU A 170 -15.79 4.17 2.57
CA GLU A 170 -16.54 2.93 2.82
C GLU A 170 -17.51 2.58 1.70
N ARG A 171 -18.06 3.55 0.99
CA ARG A 171 -18.94 3.30 -0.16
C ARG A 171 -18.17 2.70 -1.34
N ILE A 172 -16.96 3.15 -1.58
CA ILE A 172 -16.07 2.57 -2.57
C ILE A 172 -15.62 1.19 -2.12
N ILE A 173 -15.09 1.07 -0.89
CA ILE A 173 -14.57 -0.17 -0.33
C ILE A 173 -15.63 -1.27 -0.41
N SER A 174 -16.83 -1.03 0.12
CA SER A 174 -17.93 -2.02 0.13
C SER A 174 -18.41 -2.43 -1.26
N SER A 175 -18.14 -1.63 -2.30
CA SER A 175 -18.47 -1.97 -3.69
C SER A 175 -17.45 -2.89 -4.34
N MET A 176 -16.25 -3.03 -3.75
CA MET A 176 -15.18 -3.85 -4.30
C MET A 176 -15.37 -5.33 -3.99
N PRO A 177 -14.85 -6.23 -4.84
CA PRO A 177 -14.86 -7.66 -4.55
C PRO A 177 -14.04 -8.01 -3.31
N LYS A 178 -14.47 -9.07 -2.61
CA LYS A 178 -13.75 -9.67 -1.48
C LYS A 178 -12.66 -10.67 -1.92
N ARG A 179 -12.24 -10.60 -3.17
CA ARG A 179 -11.21 -11.46 -3.78
C ARG A 179 -10.39 -10.63 -4.78
N PHE A 180 -9.16 -11.03 -5.03
CA PHE A 180 -8.30 -10.46 -6.07
C PHE A 180 -8.63 -11.07 -7.44
N ASN A 181 -9.83 -10.81 -7.95
CA ASN A 181 -10.35 -11.36 -9.21
C ASN A 181 -10.90 -10.28 -10.17
N MET A 182 -10.48 -9.03 -9.98
CA MET A 182 -10.83 -7.94 -10.88
C MET A 182 -9.91 -7.93 -12.12
N ASN A 183 -10.36 -7.25 -13.17
CA ASN A 183 -9.45 -6.75 -14.19
C ASN A 183 -8.73 -5.53 -13.62
N TYR A 184 -7.41 -5.64 -13.40
CA TYR A 184 -6.60 -4.54 -12.86
C TYR A 184 -5.98 -3.68 -13.95
N GLU A 185 -6.01 -4.09 -15.21
CA GLU A 185 -5.47 -3.30 -16.31
C GLU A 185 -6.39 -2.13 -16.69
N VAL A 186 -7.70 -2.32 -16.49
CA VAL A 186 -8.72 -1.34 -16.86
C VAL A 186 -9.74 -1.19 -15.73
N MET A 187 -10.03 0.05 -15.37
CA MET A 187 -11.14 0.35 -14.46
C MET A 187 -12.48 0.30 -15.23
N GLY A 188 -13.34 -0.63 -14.84
CA GLY A 188 -14.69 -0.73 -15.43
C GLY A 188 -15.55 0.52 -15.15
N GLU A 189 -16.47 0.86 -16.06
CA GLU A 189 -17.32 2.06 -15.99
C GLU A 189 -18.07 2.22 -14.65
N LYS A 190 -18.53 1.12 -14.06
CA LYS A 190 -19.19 1.13 -12.75
C LYS A 190 -18.30 1.80 -11.69
N TYR A 191 -17.02 1.45 -11.65
CA TYR A 191 -16.09 1.98 -10.68
C TYR A 191 -15.66 3.42 -11.03
N GLN A 192 -15.51 3.74 -12.32
CA GLN A 192 -15.24 5.11 -12.75
C GLN A 192 -16.36 6.07 -12.30
N LYS A 193 -17.63 5.68 -12.54
CA LYS A 193 -18.80 6.46 -12.09
C LYS A 193 -18.83 6.61 -10.57
N LEU A 194 -18.51 5.55 -9.83
CA LEU A 194 -18.48 5.57 -8.38
C LEU A 194 -17.37 6.49 -7.86
N TYR A 195 -16.13 6.36 -8.34
CA TYR A 195 -15.02 7.23 -7.92
C TYR A 195 -15.34 8.71 -8.19
N LYS A 196 -15.88 9.00 -9.37
CA LYS A 196 -16.30 10.36 -9.71
C LYS A 196 -17.39 10.88 -8.77
N SER A 197 -18.40 10.08 -8.44
CA SER A 197 -19.51 10.49 -7.55
C SER A 197 -19.05 10.72 -6.12
N GLU A 198 -17.99 10.05 -5.69
CA GLU A 198 -17.40 10.19 -4.35
C GLU A 198 -16.30 11.28 -4.30
N GLY A 199 -16.05 11.99 -5.39
CA GLY A 199 -15.09 13.09 -5.45
C GLY A 199 -13.63 12.65 -5.34
N ILE A 200 -13.33 11.39 -5.73
CA ILE A 200 -11.95 10.88 -5.80
C ILE A 200 -11.21 11.53 -6.96
#